data_0abfd31d544d526115faf473ff089196
#
_entry.id   0abfd31d544d526115faf473ff089196
#
_cell.length_a   1.000
_cell.length_b   1.000
_cell.length_c   1.000
_cell.angle_alpha   90.00
_cell.angle_beta   90.00
_cell.angle_gamma   90.00
#
_symmetry.space_group_name_H-M   'P 1'
#
loop_
_entity.id
_entity.type
_entity.pdbx_description
1 polymer ?
#
loop_
_entity_poly.entity_id
_entity_poly.type
_entity_poly.pdbx_seq_one_letter_code
_entity_poly.pdbx_strand_id
1 'polypeptide(L)'
;QLLTEKTIFHAYWHGTFGLKQAFSIKSLLCTQNMESIEIWLWLDSENGYAQIESNPYLQELKGRIKILSWNVENEISNTPFCKIKTYINAPKNLAAKGDDFRIISLYKYGGLYFDLDVMFLKDFTPLLKGHEFVYAWEYQSYANSAILYLRKNSYITNYLAKKLQRRKAAMPWVLFDYKDKKLENLRNYPCTFFDPLWGGYCDGMPFREFADFFKEFGEGYDKDPNINSYRNFFPGAFAYHWHNKWDAEEVESSYFGLFNHEFNDILSSNEIQTIQKK
;
A
#
# COMPACT_ATOMS: atom_id res chain seq x y z
N GLN A 1 23.79 -0.69 -21.44
CA GLN A 1 23.02 -0.97 -20.23
C GLN A 1 21.54 -0.89 -20.60
N LEU A 2 20.85 -2.03 -20.62
CA LEU A 2 19.39 -2.04 -20.70
C LEU A 2 18.89 -1.37 -19.41
N LEU A 3 18.25 -0.21 -19.54
CA LEU A 3 17.47 0.40 -18.46
C LEU A 3 16.38 -0.61 -18.11
N THR A 4 16.53 -1.32 -17.01
CA THR A 4 15.48 -2.19 -16.50
C THR A 4 14.30 -1.27 -16.15
N GLU A 5 13.15 -1.54 -16.74
CA GLU A 5 11.92 -0.77 -16.49
C GLU A 5 11.61 -0.80 -14.99
N LYS A 6 11.42 0.37 -14.38
CA LYS A 6 11.12 0.49 -12.95
C LYS A 6 9.78 -0.17 -12.64
N THR A 7 9.70 -0.88 -11.52
CA THR A 7 8.43 -1.40 -11.02
C THR A 7 7.60 -0.26 -10.43
N ILE A 8 6.36 -0.11 -10.89
CA ILE A 8 5.45 0.93 -10.39
C ILE A 8 4.80 0.44 -9.10
N PHE A 9 4.84 1.27 -8.05
CA PHE A 9 4.11 1.07 -6.80
C PHE A 9 2.90 2.02 -6.79
N HIS A 10 1.70 1.46 -6.84
CA HIS A 10 0.44 2.20 -6.93
C HIS A 10 -0.23 2.32 -5.58
N ALA A 11 -0.59 3.55 -5.21
CA ALA A 11 -1.50 3.84 -4.12
C ALA A 11 -2.70 4.65 -4.63
N TYR A 12 -3.85 4.50 -4.01
CA TYR A 12 -5.07 5.24 -4.35
C TYR A 12 -5.67 5.87 -3.10
N TRP A 13 -6.13 7.12 -3.24
CA TRP A 13 -6.85 7.80 -2.18
C TRP A 13 -8.04 8.59 -2.71
N HIS A 14 -9.11 8.55 -1.96
CA HIS A 14 -10.32 9.34 -2.17
C HIS A 14 -10.64 10.14 -0.90
N GLY A 15 -10.75 11.46 -1.03
CA GLY A 15 -10.96 12.36 0.09
C GLY A 15 -9.73 13.19 0.45
N THR A 16 -9.74 13.81 1.62
CA THR A 16 -8.63 14.64 2.09
C THR A 16 -7.40 13.77 2.39
N PHE A 17 -6.28 14.11 1.78
CA PHE A 17 -5.00 13.45 2.03
C PHE A 17 -4.38 14.02 3.32
N GLY A 18 -3.99 13.17 4.25
CA GLY A 18 -3.51 13.54 5.56
C GLY A 18 -2.15 12.95 5.92
N LEU A 19 -1.76 13.12 7.19
CA LEU A 19 -0.49 12.66 7.72
C LEU A 19 -0.33 11.14 7.62
N LYS A 20 -1.36 10.36 7.94
CA LYS A 20 -1.29 8.88 7.88
C LYS A 20 -1.02 8.36 6.48
N GLN A 21 -1.65 8.97 5.46
CA GLN A 21 -1.40 8.62 4.06
C GLN A 21 0.01 9.00 3.64
N ALA A 22 0.47 10.20 4.03
CA ALA A 22 1.85 10.65 3.79
C ALA A 22 2.87 9.74 4.49
N PHE A 23 2.60 9.32 5.72
CA PHE A 23 3.43 8.40 6.49
C PHE A 23 3.66 7.07 5.76
N SER A 24 2.63 6.46 5.19
CA SER A 24 2.76 5.25 4.38
C SER A 24 3.76 5.46 3.23
N ILE A 25 3.60 6.54 2.47
CA ILE A 25 4.49 6.85 1.35
C ILE A 25 5.91 7.19 1.82
N LYS A 26 6.08 7.92 2.93
CA LYS A 26 7.40 8.20 3.52
C LYS A 26 8.12 6.92 3.92
N SER A 27 7.41 5.96 4.54
CA SER A 27 7.98 4.67 4.89
C SER A 27 8.51 3.93 3.65
N LEU A 28 7.77 3.99 2.53
CA LEU A 28 8.17 3.41 1.26
C LEU A 28 9.41 4.11 0.69
N LEU A 29 9.43 5.46 0.66
CA LEU A 29 10.58 6.24 0.21
C LEU A 29 11.87 5.95 1.01
N CYS A 30 11.73 5.65 2.32
CA CYS A 30 12.86 5.37 3.21
C CYS A 30 13.37 3.92 3.15
N THR A 31 12.55 2.98 2.66
CA THR A 31 12.88 1.55 2.73
C THR A 31 13.15 0.90 1.37
N GLN A 32 12.67 1.49 0.27
CA GLN A 32 12.79 0.89 -1.05
C GLN A 32 13.98 1.42 -1.84
N ASN A 33 14.47 0.59 -2.77
CA ASN A 33 15.46 1.03 -3.75
C ASN A 33 14.80 1.87 -4.86
N MET A 34 14.86 3.19 -4.73
CA MET A 34 14.25 4.15 -5.64
C MET A 34 14.86 4.18 -7.05
N GLU A 35 15.98 3.49 -7.28
CA GLU A 35 16.53 3.30 -8.63
C GLU A 35 15.74 2.26 -9.42
N SER A 36 15.09 1.31 -8.72
CA SER A 36 14.34 0.19 -9.32
C SER A 36 12.82 0.35 -9.27
N ILE A 37 12.30 1.35 -8.57
CA ILE A 37 10.86 1.57 -8.45
C ILE A 37 10.45 3.01 -8.78
N GLU A 38 9.17 3.18 -9.11
CA GLU A 38 8.47 4.48 -9.15
C GLU A 38 7.22 4.40 -8.26
N ILE A 39 6.90 5.48 -7.55
CA ILE A 39 5.69 5.58 -6.74
C ILE A 39 4.67 6.43 -7.48
N TRP A 40 3.47 5.88 -7.71
CA TRP A 40 2.34 6.57 -8.33
C TRP A 40 1.21 6.66 -7.32
N LEU A 41 1.00 7.86 -6.78
CA LEU A 41 -0.16 8.19 -5.95
C LEU A 41 -1.29 8.68 -6.85
N TRP A 42 -2.39 7.95 -6.85
CA TRP A 42 -3.59 8.29 -7.60
C TRP A 42 -4.62 8.92 -6.67
N LEU A 43 -5.00 10.15 -6.97
CA LEU A 43 -6.03 10.88 -6.25
C LEU A 43 -7.30 10.92 -7.09
N ASP A 44 -8.45 10.69 -6.44
CA ASP A 44 -9.74 10.80 -7.11
C ASP A 44 -9.90 12.18 -7.72
N SER A 45 -10.31 12.23 -8.99
CA SER A 45 -10.38 13.46 -9.77
C SER A 45 -11.41 14.47 -9.24
N GLU A 46 -12.45 13.99 -8.56
CA GLU A 46 -13.52 14.87 -8.09
C GLU A 46 -13.14 15.62 -6.82
N ASN A 47 -12.47 14.96 -5.86
CA ASN A 47 -12.22 15.51 -4.53
C ASN A 47 -10.74 15.48 -4.10
N GLY A 48 -9.92 14.63 -4.70
CA GLY A 48 -8.55 14.40 -4.25
C GLY A 48 -7.53 15.27 -4.97
N TYR A 49 -7.58 15.30 -6.30
CA TYR A 49 -6.55 15.95 -7.11
C TYR A 49 -6.52 17.48 -6.95
N ALA A 50 -7.67 18.11 -6.75
CA ALA A 50 -7.78 19.56 -6.59
C ALA A 50 -7.04 20.10 -5.34
N GLN A 51 -6.78 19.27 -4.34
CA GLN A 51 -6.10 19.68 -3.11
C GLN A 51 -4.56 19.78 -3.24
N ILE A 52 -3.96 19.32 -4.35
CA ILE A 52 -2.49 19.20 -4.47
C ILE A 52 -1.78 20.48 -4.11
N GLU A 53 -2.21 21.63 -4.62
CA GLU A 53 -1.50 22.91 -4.44
C GLU A 53 -1.64 23.47 -3.00
N SER A 54 -2.67 23.10 -2.26
CA SER A 54 -2.96 23.62 -0.92
C SER A 54 -2.65 22.64 0.22
N ASN A 55 -2.47 21.35 -0.10
CA ASN A 55 -2.26 20.31 0.90
C ASN A 55 -0.78 20.17 1.26
N PRO A 56 -0.37 20.45 2.50
CA PRO A 56 1.04 20.43 2.90
C PRO A 56 1.71 19.08 2.72
N TYR A 57 1.00 18.00 2.97
CA TYR A 57 1.52 16.63 2.83
C TYR A 57 1.77 16.25 1.37
N LEU A 58 0.91 16.69 0.46
CA LEU A 58 1.12 16.48 -0.97
C LEU A 58 2.25 17.34 -1.51
N GLN A 59 2.38 18.57 -1.01
CA GLN A 59 3.51 19.46 -1.37
C GLN A 59 4.86 18.87 -0.92
N GLU A 60 4.92 18.26 0.27
CA GLU A 60 6.12 17.59 0.77
C GLU A 60 6.54 16.40 -0.10
N LEU A 61 5.59 15.70 -0.71
CA LEU A 61 5.83 14.54 -1.58
C LEU A 61 6.09 14.93 -3.04
N LYS A 62 5.78 16.17 -3.42
CA LYS A 62 5.95 16.70 -4.79
C LYS A 62 7.41 16.60 -5.23
N GLY A 63 7.64 16.04 -6.42
CA GLY A 63 8.98 15.80 -6.96
C GLY A 63 9.67 14.50 -6.51
N ARG A 64 9.18 13.86 -5.45
CA ARG A 64 9.68 12.55 -4.98
C ARG A 64 8.88 11.39 -5.57
N ILE A 65 7.60 11.62 -5.86
CA ILE A 65 6.64 10.67 -6.39
C ILE A 65 5.86 11.28 -7.56
N LYS A 66 5.19 10.44 -8.36
CA LYS A 66 4.18 10.91 -9.30
C LYS A 66 2.82 11.01 -8.60
N ILE A 67 2.20 12.19 -8.65
CA ILE A 67 0.83 12.41 -8.18
C ILE A 67 -0.06 12.53 -9.41
N LEU A 68 -1.06 11.66 -9.52
CA LEU A 68 -1.88 11.47 -10.70
C LEU A 68 -3.36 11.61 -10.36
N SER A 69 -4.14 12.16 -11.30
CA SER A 69 -5.59 12.17 -11.18
C SER A 69 -6.18 10.83 -11.62
N TRP A 70 -7.01 10.23 -10.77
CA TRP A 70 -7.75 9.03 -11.11
C TRP A 70 -9.10 9.39 -11.71
N ASN A 71 -9.20 9.37 -13.03
CA ASN A 71 -10.48 9.42 -13.73
C ASN A 71 -10.79 8.01 -14.26
N VAL A 72 -11.69 7.32 -13.56
CA VAL A 72 -11.99 5.91 -13.86
C VAL A 72 -12.49 5.70 -15.28
N GLU A 73 -13.26 6.64 -15.87
CA GLU A 73 -13.76 6.51 -17.24
C GLU A 73 -12.62 6.51 -18.26
N ASN A 74 -11.65 7.39 -18.06
CA ASN A 74 -10.46 7.44 -18.91
C ASN A 74 -9.59 6.18 -18.72
N GLU A 75 -9.47 5.72 -17.48
CA GLU A 75 -8.64 4.57 -17.16
C GLU A 75 -9.19 3.25 -17.69
N ILE A 76 -10.52 3.06 -17.70
CA ILE A 76 -11.15 1.86 -18.25
C ILE A 76 -11.38 1.91 -19.75
N SER A 77 -11.25 3.08 -20.38
CA SER A 77 -11.34 3.19 -21.84
C SER A 77 -10.30 2.28 -22.50
N ASN A 78 -10.64 1.62 -23.58
CA ASN A 78 -9.76 0.66 -24.28
C ASN A 78 -9.28 -0.53 -23.43
N THR A 79 -9.96 -0.81 -22.30
CA THR A 79 -9.74 -2.00 -21.49
C THR A 79 -10.99 -2.89 -21.50
N PRO A 80 -10.87 -4.17 -21.09
CA PRO A 80 -12.04 -5.01 -20.94
C PRO A 80 -13.09 -4.46 -19.95
N PHE A 81 -12.70 -3.59 -19.02
CA PHE A 81 -13.59 -3.02 -18.01
C PHE A 81 -14.61 -2.03 -18.55
N CYS A 82 -14.44 -1.50 -19.77
CA CYS A 82 -15.45 -0.67 -20.43
C CYS A 82 -16.81 -1.40 -20.56
N LYS A 83 -16.79 -2.73 -20.65
CA LYS A 83 -18.01 -3.57 -20.73
C LYS A 83 -18.82 -3.61 -19.42
N ILE A 84 -18.22 -3.24 -18.31
CA ILE A 84 -18.84 -3.19 -16.98
C ILE A 84 -18.83 -1.77 -16.40
N LYS A 85 -18.78 -0.74 -17.25
CA LYS A 85 -18.75 0.67 -16.88
C LYS A 85 -19.84 1.03 -15.88
N THR A 86 -21.07 0.54 -16.06
CA THR A 86 -22.19 0.79 -15.14
C THR A 86 -21.90 0.27 -13.73
N TYR A 87 -21.26 -0.91 -13.61
CA TYR A 87 -20.83 -1.43 -12.32
C TYR A 87 -19.71 -0.58 -11.71
N ILE A 88 -18.69 -0.24 -12.50
CA ILE A 88 -17.53 0.54 -12.03
C ILE A 88 -17.96 1.92 -11.51
N ASN A 89 -18.88 2.61 -12.23
CA ASN A 89 -19.34 3.94 -11.87
C ASN A 89 -20.51 3.94 -10.85
N ALA A 90 -20.99 2.77 -10.42
CA ALA A 90 -22.02 2.73 -9.39
C ALA A 90 -21.50 3.32 -8.06
N PRO A 91 -22.36 3.96 -7.27
CA PRO A 91 -21.98 4.47 -5.94
C PRO A 91 -21.41 3.35 -5.08
N LYS A 92 -20.24 3.56 -4.48
CA LYS A 92 -19.52 2.61 -3.65
C LYS A 92 -18.87 3.31 -2.46
N ASN A 93 -18.65 2.55 -1.39
CA ASN A 93 -17.79 3.02 -0.31
C ASN A 93 -16.31 3.04 -0.76
N LEU A 94 -15.45 3.69 0.03
CA LEU A 94 -14.04 3.88 -0.29
C LEU A 94 -13.28 2.57 -0.48
N ALA A 95 -13.54 1.58 0.36
CA ALA A 95 -12.89 0.28 0.27
C ALA A 95 -13.20 -0.42 -1.07
N ALA A 96 -14.48 -0.42 -1.49
CA ALA A 96 -14.89 -1.01 -2.77
C ALA A 96 -14.32 -0.25 -3.98
N LYS A 97 -14.15 1.09 -3.89
CA LYS A 97 -13.43 1.87 -4.92
C LYS A 97 -11.96 1.46 -5.01
N GLY A 98 -11.31 1.27 -3.86
CA GLY A 98 -9.93 0.77 -3.77
C GLY A 98 -9.79 -0.64 -4.36
N ASP A 99 -10.75 -1.54 -4.09
CA ASP A 99 -10.78 -2.89 -4.66
C ASP A 99 -10.85 -2.88 -6.19
N ASP A 100 -11.70 -2.04 -6.79
CA ASP A 100 -11.76 -1.87 -8.24
C ASP A 100 -10.46 -1.25 -8.78
N PHE A 101 -9.97 -0.19 -8.12
CA PHE A 101 -8.75 0.50 -8.53
C PHE A 101 -7.56 -0.44 -8.67
N ARG A 102 -7.29 -1.29 -7.66
CA ARG A 102 -6.11 -2.17 -7.65
C ARG A 102 -6.10 -3.15 -8.83
N ILE A 103 -7.26 -3.66 -9.24
CA ILE A 103 -7.34 -4.57 -10.37
C ILE A 103 -7.21 -3.82 -11.71
N ILE A 104 -7.85 -2.66 -11.84
CA ILE A 104 -7.81 -1.85 -13.07
C ILE A 104 -6.40 -1.30 -13.32
N SER A 105 -5.77 -0.72 -12.29
CA SER A 105 -4.43 -0.15 -12.41
C SER A 105 -3.37 -1.22 -12.71
N LEU A 106 -3.40 -2.35 -12.01
CA LEU A 106 -2.46 -3.44 -12.24
C LEU A 106 -2.68 -4.14 -13.59
N TYR A 107 -3.93 -4.23 -14.07
CA TYR A 107 -4.20 -4.70 -15.41
C TYR A 107 -3.56 -3.79 -16.47
N LYS A 108 -3.71 -2.49 -16.31
CA LYS A 108 -3.28 -1.49 -17.29
C LYS A 108 -1.78 -1.26 -17.29
N TYR A 109 -1.19 -1.18 -16.10
CA TYR A 109 0.20 -0.75 -15.91
C TYR A 109 1.11 -1.87 -15.40
N GLY A 110 0.58 -2.85 -14.69
CA GLY A 110 1.37 -3.79 -13.90
C GLY A 110 1.97 -3.12 -12.67
N GLY A 111 2.75 -3.86 -11.90
CA GLY A 111 3.43 -3.36 -10.71
C GLY A 111 2.84 -3.84 -9.41
N LEU A 112 3.09 -3.10 -8.34
CA LEU A 112 2.63 -3.40 -6.99
C LEU A 112 1.61 -2.37 -6.54
N TYR A 113 0.44 -2.83 -6.11
CA TYR A 113 -0.54 -2.02 -5.38
C TYR A 113 -0.31 -2.15 -3.88
N PHE A 114 -0.51 -1.07 -3.13
CA PHE A 114 -0.55 -1.10 -1.67
C PHE A 114 -1.62 -0.15 -1.12
N ASP A 115 -2.26 -0.58 -0.02
CA ASP A 115 -3.17 0.27 0.75
C ASP A 115 -2.35 1.31 1.55
N LEU A 116 -2.89 2.53 1.72
CA LEU A 116 -2.19 3.61 2.44
C LEU A 116 -2.21 3.46 3.97
N ASP A 117 -2.77 2.38 4.49
CA ASP A 117 -2.63 1.94 5.88
C ASP A 117 -1.55 0.86 6.06
N VAL A 118 -0.57 0.85 5.16
CA VAL A 118 0.60 -0.02 5.21
C VAL A 118 1.86 0.81 5.46
N MET A 119 2.65 0.44 6.46
CA MET A 119 4.01 0.95 6.69
C MET A 119 5.02 -0.06 6.14
N PHE A 120 5.93 0.39 5.28
CA PHE A 120 7.00 -0.43 4.74
C PHE A 120 8.16 -0.51 5.74
N LEU A 121 8.69 -1.71 5.96
CA LEU A 121 9.76 -2.00 6.92
C LEU A 121 11.06 -2.42 6.24
N LYS A 122 10.98 -3.03 5.06
CA LYS A 122 12.12 -3.54 4.29
C LYS A 122 11.94 -3.35 2.80
N ASP A 123 13.06 -3.41 2.08
CA ASP A 123 13.07 -3.40 0.62
C ASP A 123 12.37 -4.63 0.03
N PHE A 124 11.44 -4.41 -0.88
CA PHE A 124 10.66 -5.45 -1.56
C PHE A 124 11.36 -6.05 -2.78
N THR A 125 12.53 -5.55 -3.16
CA THR A 125 13.26 -6.06 -4.33
C THR A 125 13.38 -7.61 -4.37
N PRO A 126 13.63 -8.31 -3.25
CA PRO A 126 13.65 -9.77 -3.25
C PRO A 126 12.33 -10.43 -3.62
N LEU A 127 11.20 -9.79 -3.26
CA LEU A 127 9.86 -10.32 -3.51
C LEU A 127 9.42 -10.10 -4.97
N LEU A 128 9.91 -9.04 -5.62
CA LEU A 128 9.52 -8.64 -6.97
C LEU A 128 10.19 -9.48 -8.08
N LYS A 129 11.28 -10.17 -7.76
CA LYS A 129 12.09 -10.91 -8.75
C LYS A 129 11.49 -12.22 -9.25
N GLY A 130 10.58 -12.82 -8.52
CA GLY A 130 10.12 -14.17 -8.78
C GLY A 130 8.71 -14.23 -9.36
N HIS A 131 7.73 -14.13 -8.50
CA HIS A 131 6.33 -14.43 -8.79
C HIS A 131 5.45 -13.22 -8.57
N GLU A 132 4.34 -13.17 -9.28
CA GLU A 132 3.19 -12.35 -8.88
C GLU A 132 2.72 -12.86 -7.53
N PHE A 133 2.31 -11.95 -6.64
CA PHE A 133 2.01 -12.35 -5.28
C PHE A 133 0.89 -11.52 -4.63
N VAL A 134 0.32 -12.15 -3.64
CA VAL A 134 -0.63 -11.65 -2.68
C VAL A 134 -0.19 -12.22 -1.32
N TYR A 135 -0.84 -11.91 -0.21
CA TYR A 135 -0.50 -12.54 1.06
C TYR A 135 -1.69 -13.22 1.74
N ALA A 136 -1.41 -14.27 2.48
CA ALA A 136 -2.42 -14.99 3.24
C ALA A 136 -3.05 -14.07 4.28
N TRP A 137 -4.37 -14.04 4.32
CA TRP A 137 -5.08 -13.41 5.42
C TRP A 137 -5.41 -14.50 6.43
N GLU A 138 -4.67 -14.52 7.52
CA GLU A 138 -4.77 -15.54 8.55
C GLU A 138 -6.23 -15.76 8.96
N TYR A 139 -6.62 -17.02 9.11
CA TYR A 139 -8.00 -17.47 9.43
C TYR A 139 -9.06 -17.22 8.35
N GLN A 140 -8.72 -16.67 7.20
CA GLN A 140 -9.65 -16.50 6.09
C GLN A 140 -9.45 -17.57 5.01
N SER A 141 -10.48 -17.80 4.21
CA SER A 141 -10.41 -18.72 3.05
C SER A 141 -9.94 -18.04 1.77
N TYR A 142 -9.48 -16.78 1.87
CA TYR A 142 -9.03 -15.95 0.76
C TYR A 142 -7.84 -15.08 1.19
N ALA A 143 -7.07 -14.64 0.20
CA ALA A 143 -5.92 -13.79 0.45
C ALA A 143 -6.31 -12.31 0.66
N ASN A 144 -5.50 -11.58 1.43
CA ASN A 144 -5.57 -10.14 1.54
C ASN A 144 -4.85 -9.48 0.36
N SER A 145 -5.44 -8.46 -0.22
CA SER A 145 -4.91 -7.72 -1.36
C SER A 145 -4.49 -6.28 -1.04
N ALA A 146 -4.30 -5.96 0.25
CA ALA A 146 -3.72 -4.67 0.67
C ALA A 146 -2.28 -4.47 0.16
N ILE A 147 -1.60 -5.56 -0.18
CA ILE A 147 -0.35 -5.57 -0.96
C ILE A 147 -0.52 -6.65 -2.03
N LEU A 148 -0.46 -6.23 -3.30
CA LEU A 148 -0.71 -7.09 -4.45
C LEU A 148 0.26 -6.75 -5.58
N TYR A 149 1.08 -7.73 -6.01
CA TYR A 149 1.98 -7.57 -7.14
C TYR A 149 1.51 -8.40 -8.34
N LEU A 150 1.22 -7.73 -9.44
CA LEU A 150 0.80 -8.35 -10.70
C LEU A 150 1.62 -7.80 -11.87
N ARG A 151 1.96 -8.67 -12.81
CA ARG A 151 2.63 -8.27 -14.05
C ARG A 151 1.61 -7.91 -15.12
N LYS A 152 1.87 -6.83 -15.81
CA LYS A 152 1.08 -6.45 -16.99
C LYS A 152 1.04 -7.60 -18.00
N ASN A 153 -0.14 -7.86 -18.55
CA ASN A 153 -0.37 -8.89 -19.57
C ASN A 153 -0.10 -10.35 -19.12
N SER A 154 0.11 -10.61 -17.83
CA SER A 154 0.26 -11.98 -17.34
C SER A 154 -1.04 -12.77 -17.44
N TYR A 155 -0.92 -14.10 -17.32
CA TYR A 155 -2.08 -14.98 -17.22
C TYR A 155 -2.97 -14.61 -16.02
N ILE A 156 -2.37 -14.39 -14.85
CA ILE A 156 -3.08 -14.09 -13.59
C ILE A 156 -3.81 -12.76 -13.71
N THR A 157 -3.12 -11.71 -14.19
CA THR A 157 -3.71 -10.38 -14.39
C THR A 157 -4.91 -10.42 -15.35
N ASN A 158 -4.76 -11.11 -16.47
CA ASN A 158 -5.84 -11.28 -17.44
C ASN A 158 -7.00 -12.12 -16.88
N TYR A 159 -6.69 -13.13 -16.08
CA TYR A 159 -7.70 -13.96 -15.42
C TYR A 159 -8.51 -13.15 -14.39
N LEU A 160 -7.84 -12.38 -13.53
CA LEU A 160 -8.50 -11.52 -12.54
C LEU A 160 -9.38 -10.46 -13.20
N ALA A 161 -8.92 -9.85 -14.29
CA ALA A 161 -9.73 -8.92 -15.07
C ALA A 161 -11.01 -9.56 -15.62
N LYS A 162 -10.91 -10.76 -16.20
CA LYS A 162 -12.08 -11.52 -16.66
C LYS A 162 -13.00 -11.93 -15.50
N LYS A 163 -12.43 -12.29 -14.36
CA LYS A 163 -13.19 -12.65 -13.16
C LYS A 163 -13.97 -11.46 -12.63
N LEU A 164 -13.34 -10.27 -12.54
CA LEU A 164 -14.01 -9.02 -12.18
C LEU A 164 -15.16 -8.69 -13.14
N GLN A 165 -14.93 -8.76 -14.45
CA GLN A 165 -15.99 -8.53 -15.43
C GLN A 165 -17.20 -9.45 -15.25
N ARG A 166 -16.95 -10.72 -15.02
CA ARG A 166 -18.01 -11.74 -14.87
C ARG A 166 -18.75 -11.60 -13.55
N ARG A 167 -18.02 -11.38 -12.45
CA ARG A 167 -18.57 -11.32 -11.09
C ARG A 167 -19.14 -9.95 -10.75
N LYS A 168 -18.66 -8.89 -11.38
CA LYS A 168 -18.95 -7.48 -11.01
C LYS A 168 -18.73 -7.26 -9.52
N ALA A 169 -17.60 -7.75 -9.03
CA ALA A 169 -17.19 -7.69 -7.62
C ALA A 169 -15.67 -7.85 -7.53
N ALA A 170 -14.97 -6.86 -6.96
CA ALA A 170 -13.52 -6.84 -6.83
C ALA A 170 -13.03 -7.23 -5.44
N MET A 171 -13.95 -7.47 -4.48
CA MET A 171 -13.59 -7.77 -3.11
C MET A 171 -12.68 -8.99 -2.99
N PRO A 172 -11.75 -9.01 -2.01
CA PRO A 172 -10.76 -10.09 -1.86
C PRO A 172 -11.37 -11.50 -1.82
N TRP A 173 -12.47 -11.70 -1.09
CA TRP A 173 -13.14 -13.00 -0.99
C TRP A 173 -13.78 -13.47 -2.30
N VAL A 174 -13.96 -12.58 -3.27
CA VAL A 174 -14.45 -12.94 -4.61
C VAL A 174 -13.28 -13.26 -5.53
N LEU A 175 -12.23 -12.43 -5.51
CA LEU A 175 -11.13 -12.54 -6.47
C LEU A 175 -10.04 -13.52 -6.04
N PHE A 176 -9.73 -13.60 -4.74
CA PHE A 176 -8.56 -14.31 -4.21
C PHE A 176 -8.91 -15.51 -3.31
N ASP A 177 -10.03 -16.18 -3.59
CA ASP A 177 -10.43 -17.43 -2.92
C ASP A 177 -9.36 -18.52 -3.17
N TYR A 178 -8.87 -19.17 -2.12
CA TYR A 178 -7.86 -20.24 -2.18
C TYR A 178 -8.33 -21.49 -2.94
N LYS A 179 -9.63 -21.68 -3.10
CA LYS A 179 -10.19 -22.76 -3.91
C LYS A 179 -10.09 -22.52 -5.42
N ASP A 180 -9.70 -21.32 -5.83
CA ASP A 180 -9.58 -20.97 -7.24
C ASP A 180 -8.25 -21.49 -7.82
N LYS A 181 -8.29 -22.71 -8.37
CA LYS A 181 -7.12 -23.38 -8.98
C LYS A 181 -6.45 -22.58 -10.11
N LYS A 182 -7.13 -21.60 -10.71
CA LYS A 182 -6.53 -20.74 -11.73
C LYS A 182 -5.56 -19.71 -11.16
N LEU A 183 -5.55 -19.57 -9.84
CA LEU A 183 -4.60 -18.73 -9.10
C LEU A 183 -3.45 -19.52 -8.46
N GLU A 184 -3.28 -20.81 -8.76
CA GLU A 184 -2.23 -21.66 -8.17
C GLU A 184 -0.80 -21.10 -8.38
N ASN A 185 -0.57 -20.35 -9.45
CA ASN A 185 0.71 -19.70 -9.74
C ASN A 185 0.83 -18.30 -9.12
N LEU A 186 -0.22 -17.75 -8.48
CA LEU A 186 -0.13 -16.55 -7.67
C LEU A 186 0.48 -16.93 -6.32
N ARG A 187 1.69 -16.42 -6.04
CA ARG A 187 2.35 -16.71 -4.77
C ARG A 187 1.54 -16.10 -3.62
N ASN A 188 1.18 -16.93 -2.67
CA ASN A 188 0.54 -16.50 -1.43
C ASN A 188 1.60 -16.46 -0.32
N TYR A 189 2.12 -15.27 0.00
CA TYR A 189 3.10 -15.12 1.07
C TYR A 189 2.46 -15.28 2.46
N PRO A 190 3.21 -15.70 3.48
CA PRO A 190 2.69 -15.74 4.84
C PRO A 190 2.15 -14.39 5.31
N CYS A 191 1.05 -14.40 6.07
CA CYS A 191 0.46 -13.21 6.67
C CYS A 191 1.50 -12.36 7.42
N THR A 192 2.36 -13.01 8.18
CA THR A 192 3.41 -12.39 9.01
C THR A 192 4.44 -11.57 8.24
N PHE A 193 4.51 -11.69 6.90
CA PHE A 193 5.39 -10.86 6.09
C PHE A 193 4.90 -9.42 5.98
N PHE A 194 3.58 -9.19 6.02
CA PHE A 194 2.98 -7.89 5.75
C PHE A 194 1.99 -7.45 6.82
N ASP A 195 1.53 -8.38 7.63
CA ASP A 195 0.50 -8.18 8.64
C ASP A 195 0.83 -8.99 9.91
N PRO A 196 1.98 -8.71 10.53
CA PRO A 196 2.51 -9.55 11.60
C PRO A 196 1.61 -9.58 12.84
N LEU A 197 0.91 -8.48 13.15
CA LEU A 197 0.01 -8.44 14.30
C LEU A 197 -1.25 -9.30 14.05
N TRP A 198 -1.81 -9.26 12.85
CA TRP A 198 -2.94 -10.13 12.46
C TRP A 198 -2.56 -11.60 12.47
N GLY A 199 -1.35 -11.93 12.06
CA GLY A 199 -0.81 -13.29 12.10
C GLY A 199 -0.46 -13.82 13.50
N GLY A 200 -0.78 -13.09 14.56
CA GLY A 200 -0.54 -13.50 15.94
C GLY A 200 0.91 -13.29 16.45
N TYR A 201 1.75 -12.57 15.70
CA TYR A 201 3.13 -12.26 16.08
C TYR A 201 3.20 -11.11 17.08
N CYS A 202 2.48 -11.25 18.18
CA CYS A 202 2.47 -10.26 19.25
C CYS A 202 3.21 -10.70 20.52
N ASP A 203 3.83 -11.86 20.53
CA ASP A 203 4.65 -12.30 21.67
C ASP A 203 5.84 -11.36 21.83
N GLY A 204 5.96 -10.78 23.02
CA GLY A 204 6.97 -9.78 23.31
C GLY A 204 6.67 -8.36 22.81
N MET A 205 5.58 -8.13 22.07
CA MET A 205 5.15 -6.79 21.70
C MET A 205 4.29 -6.15 22.78
N PRO A 206 4.44 -4.84 23.03
CA PRO A 206 3.70 -4.15 24.08
C PRO A 206 2.22 -3.95 23.75
N PHE A 207 1.80 -4.12 22.51
CA PHE A 207 0.43 -3.91 22.08
C PHE A 207 -0.19 -5.17 21.44
N ARG A 208 -1.51 -5.23 21.44
CA ARG A 208 -2.33 -6.35 20.96
C ARG A 208 -3.31 -5.94 19.86
N GLU A 209 -3.58 -4.65 19.75
CA GLU A 209 -4.57 -4.09 18.83
C GLU A 209 -3.92 -3.10 17.87
N PHE A 210 -4.47 -2.97 16.66
CA PHE A 210 -3.94 -2.04 15.65
C PHE A 210 -3.99 -0.58 16.12
N ALA A 211 -4.97 -0.20 16.94
CA ALA A 211 -5.07 1.14 17.50
C ALA A 211 -3.91 1.48 18.45
N ASP A 212 -3.30 0.48 19.08
CA ASP A 212 -2.17 0.68 20.00
C ASP A 212 -0.93 1.27 19.32
N PHE A 213 -0.81 1.10 18.00
CA PHE A 213 0.24 1.72 17.21
C PHE A 213 0.23 3.25 17.30
N PHE A 214 -0.95 3.84 17.49
CA PHE A 214 -1.17 5.28 17.62
C PHE A 214 -1.31 5.76 19.05
N LYS A 215 -1.36 4.82 20.02
CA LYS A 215 -1.61 5.13 21.43
C LYS A 215 -0.39 5.80 22.07
N GLU A 216 -0.65 6.84 22.86
CA GLU A 216 0.36 7.54 23.64
C GLU A 216 1.08 6.60 24.62
N PHE A 217 2.42 6.69 24.63
CA PHE A 217 3.22 6.04 25.70
C PHE A 217 2.96 6.73 27.04
N GLY A 218 2.81 5.94 28.09
CA GLY A 218 2.53 6.47 29.41
C GLY A 218 2.00 5.39 30.35
N GLU A 219 1.31 5.79 31.40
CA GLU A 219 0.83 4.90 32.44
C GLU A 219 0.01 3.74 31.89
N GLY A 220 0.53 2.52 32.10
CA GLY A 220 -0.07 1.27 31.60
C GLY A 220 0.19 0.92 30.13
N TYR A 221 0.98 1.74 29.42
CA TYR A 221 1.40 1.46 28.05
C TYR A 221 2.81 2.02 27.78
N ASP A 222 3.80 1.30 28.28
CA ASP A 222 5.20 1.71 28.14
C ASP A 222 5.74 1.37 26.76
N LYS A 223 6.60 2.25 26.24
CA LYS A 223 7.38 1.97 25.05
C LYS A 223 8.32 0.79 25.31
N ASP A 224 8.34 -0.20 24.41
CA ASP A 224 9.37 -1.26 24.46
C ASP A 224 10.75 -0.62 24.21
N PRO A 225 11.71 -0.77 25.15
CA PRO A 225 13.05 -0.20 25.01
C PRO A 225 13.84 -0.77 23.81
N ASN A 226 13.44 -1.92 23.29
CA ASN A 226 14.07 -2.52 22.12
C ASN A 226 13.52 -1.93 20.79
N ILE A 227 12.40 -1.22 20.83
CA ILE A 227 11.79 -0.61 19.65
C ILE A 227 12.07 0.89 19.65
N ASN A 228 13.24 1.26 19.18
CA ASN A 228 13.68 2.65 19.03
C ASN A 228 13.73 3.14 17.56
N SER A 229 13.49 2.24 16.63
CA SER A 229 13.46 2.49 15.19
C SER A 229 12.46 1.55 14.51
N TYR A 230 11.90 1.97 13.37
CA TYR A 230 11.08 1.07 12.54
C TYR A 230 11.82 -0.21 12.13
N ARG A 231 13.15 -0.20 12.12
CA ARG A 231 13.99 -1.38 11.81
C ARG A 231 13.91 -2.47 12.87
N ASN A 232 13.57 -2.10 14.10
CA ASN A 232 13.37 -3.04 15.22
C ASN A 232 11.91 -3.46 15.37
N PHE A 233 11.00 -2.85 14.59
CA PHE A 233 9.58 -3.12 14.65
C PHE A 233 9.24 -4.32 13.77
N PHE A 234 8.78 -5.42 14.35
CA PHE A 234 8.54 -6.70 13.65
C PHE A 234 9.72 -7.12 12.75
N PRO A 235 10.89 -7.50 13.28
CA PRO A 235 12.14 -7.65 12.52
C PRO A 235 12.08 -8.65 11.34
N GLY A 236 11.13 -9.59 11.35
CA GLY A 236 10.89 -10.56 10.27
C GLY A 236 10.02 -10.04 9.12
N ALA A 237 9.21 -9.02 9.38
CA ALA A 237 8.21 -8.53 8.43
C ALA A 237 8.81 -7.59 7.37
N PHE A 238 8.16 -7.53 6.20
CA PHE A 238 8.43 -6.58 5.13
C PHE A 238 7.58 -5.31 5.26
N ALA A 239 6.40 -5.44 5.88
CA ALA A 239 5.49 -4.33 6.14
C ALA A 239 4.67 -4.57 7.40
N TYR A 240 4.01 -3.52 7.87
CA TYR A 240 3.02 -3.54 8.93
C TYR A 240 1.73 -2.88 8.44
N HIS A 241 0.63 -3.60 8.48
CA HIS A 241 -0.69 -3.14 8.07
C HIS A 241 -1.52 -2.81 9.33
N TRP A 242 -1.96 -1.54 9.49
CA TRP A 242 -2.70 -1.10 10.70
C TRP A 242 -4.22 -1.06 10.52
N HIS A 243 -4.75 -1.66 9.46
CA HIS A 243 -6.17 -1.95 9.24
C HIS A 243 -7.14 -0.79 9.52
N ASN A 244 -7.13 0.21 8.64
CA ASN A 244 -8.13 1.29 8.62
C ASN A 244 -8.30 2.05 9.96
N LYS A 245 -7.25 2.21 10.77
CA LYS A 245 -7.29 3.04 11.98
C LYS A 245 -7.16 4.54 11.65
N TRP A 246 -7.98 4.99 10.68
CA TRP A 246 -7.97 6.37 10.22
C TRP A 246 -8.51 7.35 11.26
N ASP A 247 -9.40 6.89 12.15
CA ASP A 247 -10.00 7.62 13.26
C ASP A 247 -9.11 7.72 14.51
N ALA A 248 -8.05 6.92 14.61
CA ALA A 248 -7.10 7.01 15.71
C ALA A 248 -6.37 8.35 15.68
N GLU A 249 -6.19 8.97 16.85
CA GLU A 249 -5.44 10.22 16.99
C GLU A 249 -3.97 10.04 16.62
N GLU A 250 -3.40 11.05 15.96
CA GLU A 250 -1.99 11.07 15.56
C GLU A 250 -1.15 11.64 16.69
N VAL A 251 -0.63 10.77 17.56
CA VAL A 251 0.09 11.16 18.79
C VAL A 251 1.60 11.06 18.56
N GLU A 252 2.35 12.13 18.87
CA GLU A 252 3.83 12.15 18.73
C GLU A 252 4.52 11.13 19.61
N SER A 253 4.08 10.98 20.88
CA SER A 253 4.60 10.01 21.84
C SER A 253 3.94 8.63 21.67
N SER A 254 3.94 8.10 20.43
CA SER A 254 3.44 6.79 20.03
C SER A 254 4.43 6.09 19.08
N TYR A 255 4.22 4.83 18.73
CA TYR A 255 5.03 4.20 17.67
C TYR A 255 4.86 4.89 16.34
N PHE A 256 3.65 5.31 15.99
CA PHE A 256 3.40 6.09 14.79
C PHE A 256 4.22 7.39 14.77
N GLY A 257 4.17 8.19 15.84
CA GLY A 257 4.92 9.44 15.96
C GLY A 257 6.43 9.21 15.91
N LEU A 258 6.94 8.23 16.65
CA LEU A 258 8.35 7.86 16.66
C LEU A 258 8.88 7.56 15.24
N PHE A 259 8.16 6.74 14.48
CA PHE A 259 8.61 6.34 13.14
C PHE A 259 8.38 7.46 12.12
N ASN A 260 7.33 8.28 12.28
CA ASN A 260 7.13 9.45 11.44
C ASN A 260 8.28 10.46 11.56
N HIS A 261 8.78 10.70 12.79
CA HIS A 261 9.98 11.51 13.01
C HIS A 261 11.20 10.89 12.31
N GLU A 262 11.44 9.59 12.51
CA GLU A 262 12.58 8.91 11.89
C GLU A 262 12.54 8.98 10.35
N PHE A 263 11.38 8.80 9.72
CA PHE A 263 11.25 8.92 8.27
C PHE A 263 11.50 10.35 7.79
N ASN A 264 11.00 11.36 8.52
CA ASN A 264 11.28 12.76 8.18
C ASN A 264 12.76 13.07 8.25
N ASP A 265 13.47 12.60 9.28
CA ASP A 265 14.91 12.79 9.43
C ASP A 265 15.70 12.13 8.29
N ILE A 266 15.34 10.91 7.91
CA ILE A 266 15.96 10.20 6.79
C ILE A 266 15.76 10.97 5.47
N LEU A 267 14.55 11.43 5.20
CA LEU A 267 14.23 12.14 3.97
C LEU A 267 14.92 13.51 3.90
N SER A 268 15.01 14.23 5.01
CA SER A 268 15.72 15.52 5.12
C SER A 268 17.23 15.35 4.94
N SER A 269 17.82 14.31 5.52
CA SER A 269 19.25 13.99 5.37
C SER A 269 19.61 13.63 3.92
N ASN A 270 18.76 12.92 3.23
CA ASN A 270 18.97 12.57 1.82
C ASN A 270 18.88 13.79 0.89
N GLU A 271 18.04 14.78 1.21
CA GLU A 271 17.98 16.06 0.49
C GLU A 271 19.30 16.85 0.63
N ILE A 272 19.83 16.94 1.84
CA ILE A 272 21.11 17.62 2.11
C ILE A 272 22.25 16.97 1.29
N GLN A 273 22.32 15.64 1.25
CA GLN A 273 23.34 14.94 0.45
C GLN A 273 23.20 15.17 -1.05
N THR A 274 21.98 15.33 -1.55
CA THR A 274 21.73 15.63 -2.98
C THR A 274 22.12 17.05 -3.34
N ILE A 275 21.92 18.02 -2.44
CA ILE A 275 22.33 19.43 -2.62
C ILE A 275 23.85 19.57 -2.58
N GLN A 276 24.54 18.82 -1.73
CA GLN A 276 26.01 18.88 -1.62
C GLN A 276 26.76 18.21 -2.79
N LYS A 277 26.06 17.35 -3.57
CA LYS A 277 26.63 16.68 -4.77
C LYS A 277 26.41 17.44 -6.08
N LYS A 278 25.68 18.54 -6.06
CA LYS A 278 25.51 19.48 -7.18
C LYS A 278 26.46 20.67 -7.06
#